data_8e6d05b9517d785140ba600c6b7527e2
#
_entry.id   8e6d05b9517d785140ba600c6b7527e2
#
_cell.length_a   1.000
_cell.length_b   1.000
_cell.length_c   1.000
_cell.angle_alpha   90.00
_cell.angle_beta   90.00
_cell.angle_gamma   90.00
#
_symmetry.space_group_name_H-M   'P 1'
#
loop_
_entity.id
_entity.type
_entity.pdbx_description
1 polymer ?
#
loop_
_entity_poly.entity_id
_entity_poly.type
_entity_poly.pdbx_seq_one_letter_code
_entity_poly.pdbx_strand_id
1 'polypeptide(L)'
;GCEDVYKRHPCNRTPEGRIDQRRFGGHTRDHGKAAVRRACYAADRTGHMILQTLYQNCVRHNVEFYNEYYVLDLVMVKDEEGRPRPAGVVSYDLATGEVHVFQAKSVVFASGGCGKIFKTTSNAHTLTGDGMAIALRSGLPLEDMEFVQFHPTGLAGLGILVTEGARGEGGILRNSDGERFMERYAPTIKDLAPRDIVARAMANEVREGRGCGPNKDYVLLDLTHLEPSHIDEKLPDITEFARTYLAVEPHHQPIPVFPTAHYAMGGIPTNNETEVYFNSEETVQGLYAAGEVACVSVHGANRLGTNSLLDINVFGKRAGRKAAEYAASAEFLPVPDDAADRVLGLLDTLRENKCTEKVGAIRADLQ
;
A
#
# COMPACT_ATOMS: atom_id res chain seq x y z
N GLY A 1 -15.99 -18.21 1.69
CA GLY A 1 -16.21 -16.87 2.22
C GLY A 1 -14.96 -16.33 2.90
N CYS A 2 -15.05 -15.10 3.41
CA CYS A 2 -13.98 -14.56 4.28
C CYS A 2 -13.63 -15.51 5.45
N GLU A 3 -14.55 -16.34 5.89
CA GLU A 3 -14.30 -17.37 6.89
C GLU A 3 -13.17 -18.37 6.53
N ASP A 4 -12.98 -18.71 5.26
CA ASP A 4 -11.94 -19.67 4.86
C ASP A 4 -10.53 -19.08 4.89
N VAL A 5 -10.38 -17.81 4.51
CA VAL A 5 -9.10 -17.10 4.63
C VAL A 5 -8.76 -16.91 6.12
N TYR A 6 -9.73 -16.50 6.94
CA TYR A 6 -9.53 -16.33 8.38
C TYR A 6 -9.33 -17.66 9.13
N LYS A 7 -9.94 -18.76 8.71
CA LYS A 7 -9.75 -20.08 9.33
C LYS A 7 -8.36 -20.67 9.05
N ARG A 8 -7.76 -20.33 7.90
CA ARG A 8 -6.45 -20.83 7.47
C ARG A 8 -5.31 -19.84 7.76
N HIS A 9 -5.63 -18.57 7.97
CA HIS A 9 -4.65 -17.55 8.28
C HIS A 9 -4.09 -17.73 9.69
N PRO A 10 -2.77 -17.73 9.88
CA PRO A 10 -2.13 -17.93 11.18
C PRO A 10 -2.16 -16.63 12.03
N CYS A 11 -3.35 -16.13 12.31
CA CYS A 11 -3.54 -15.05 13.27
C CYS A 11 -3.26 -15.56 14.69
N ASN A 12 -2.73 -14.67 15.53
CA ASN A 12 -2.62 -14.94 16.96
C ASN A 12 -3.99 -15.31 17.55
N ARG A 13 -3.96 -16.19 18.55
CA ARG A 13 -5.16 -16.70 19.21
C ARG A 13 -5.14 -16.32 20.69
N THR A 14 -6.33 -16.05 21.23
CA THR A 14 -6.51 -15.95 22.69
C THR A 14 -6.39 -17.33 23.33
N PRO A 15 -6.21 -17.43 24.68
CA PRO A 15 -6.19 -18.71 25.38
C PRO A 15 -7.43 -19.59 25.10
N GLU A 16 -8.58 -18.96 24.81
CA GLU A 16 -9.85 -19.64 24.46
C GLU A 16 -9.93 -20.04 22.98
N GLY A 17 -8.85 -19.83 22.20
CA GLY A 17 -8.76 -20.20 20.78
C GLY A 17 -9.42 -19.24 19.79
N ARG A 18 -9.94 -18.08 20.26
CA ARG A 18 -10.50 -17.04 19.39
C ARG A 18 -9.37 -16.25 18.72
N ILE A 19 -9.63 -15.64 17.55
CA ILE A 19 -8.67 -14.74 16.92
C ILE A 19 -8.44 -13.53 17.84
N ASP A 20 -7.17 -13.30 18.20
CA ASP A 20 -6.80 -12.17 19.04
C ASP A 20 -6.84 -10.85 18.22
N GLN A 21 -7.09 -9.75 18.91
CA GLN A 21 -7.25 -8.44 18.32
C GLN A 21 -6.48 -7.39 19.13
N ARG A 22 -5.89 -6.43 18.43
CA ARG A 22 -5.18 -5.31 19.05
C ARG A 22 -5.81 -3.96 18.74
N ARG A 23 -5.39 -2.94 19.48
CA ARG A 23 -5.77 -1.54 19.25
C ARG A 23 -4.95 -0.96 18.11
N PHE A 24 -5.58 -0.08 17.33
CA PHE A 24 -4.92 0.74 16.31
C PHE A 24 -5.43 2.17 16.37
N GLY A 25 -4.65 3.12 15.83
CA GLY A 25 -4.98 4.53 15.81
C GLY A 25 -6.28 4.82 15.07
N GLY A 26 -7.11 5.68 15.64
CA GLY A 26 -8.40 6.05 15.09
C GLY A 26 -9.52 5.02 15.26
N HIS A 27 -9.22 3.78 15.73
CA HIS A 27 -10.25 2.78 16.02
C HIS A 27 -10.88 3.07 17.38
N THR A 28 -11.96 3.81 17.37
CA THR A 28 -12.62 4.28 18.59
C THR A 28 -14.11 3.95 18.61
N ARG A 29 -14.71 3.96 19.80
CA ARG A 29 -16.14 3.95 20.03
C ARG A 29 -16.58 5.28 20.63
N ASP A 30 -17.89 5.54 20.61
CA ASP A 30 -18.51 6.69 21.23
C ASP A 30 -17.85 8.02 20.81
N HIS A 31 -17.65 8.20 19.49
CA HIS A 31 -17.03 9.40 18.90
C HIS A 31 -15.66 9.76 19.49
N GLY A 32 -14.77 8.78 19.63
CA GLY A 32 -13.40 9.00 20.07
C GLY A 32 -13.17 8.85 21.58
N LYS A 33 -14.17 8.49 22.38
CA LYS A 33 -14.06 8.38 23.84
C LYS A 33 -13.19 7.22 24.30
N ALA A 34 -13.12 6.12 23.55
CA ALA A 34 -12.31 4.98 23.91
C ALA A 34 -11.80 4.22 22.68
N ALA A 35 -10.54 3.77 22.74
CA ALA A 35 -9.98 2.89 21.71
C ALA A 35 -10.58 1.48 21.81
N VAL A 36 -10.85 0.87 20.62
CA VAL A 36 -11.37 -0.49 20.52
C VAL A 36 -10.35 -1.45 19.94
N ARG A 37 -10.44 -2.73 20.31
CA ARG A 37 -9.70 -3.82 19.69
C ARG A 37 -10.53 -4.40 18.54
N ARG A 38 -10.06 -4.29 17.29
CA ARG A 38 -10.68 -4.93 16.14
C ARG A 38 -9.68 -5.41 15.09
N ALA A 39 -8.42 -5.02 15.21
CA ALA A 39 -7.37 -5.41 14.28
C ALA A 39 -6.87 -6.82 14.58
N CYS A 40 -7.23 -7.80 13.74
CA CYS A 40 -6.64 -9.13 13.77
C CYS A 40 -5.17 -9.06 13.34
N TYR A 41 -4.30 -9.86 13.94
CA TYR A 41 -2.87 -9.75 13.72
C TYR A 41 -2.13 -11.10 13.85
N ALA A 42 -0.96 -11.17 13.25
CA ALA A 42 0.02 -12.22 13.44
C ALA A 42 1.35 -11.54 13.83
N ALA A 43 1.59 -11.36 15.13
CA ALA A 43 2.64 -10.50 15.68
C ALA A 43 2.68 -9.15 14.93
N ASP A 44 3.82 -8.73 14.39
CA ASP A 44 3.99 -7.53 13.56
C ASP A 44 4.21 -7.84 12.05
N ARG A 45 3.94 -9.09 11.64
CA ARG A 45 4.12 -9.61 10.27
C ARG A 45 2.81 -10.05 9.59
N THR A 46 1.69 -9.42 9.94
CA THR A 46 0.35 -9.79 9.43
C THR A 46 0.25 -9.78 7.91
N GLY A 47 0.80 -8.75 7.25
CA GLY A 47 0.81 -8.65 5.78
C GLY A 47 1.59 -9.79 5.13
N HIS A 48 2.77 -10.11 5.65
CA HIS A 48 3.59 -11.23 5.18
C HIS A 48 2.83 -12.57 5.25
N MET A 49 2.13 -12.81 6.35
CA MET A 49 1.36 -14.05 6.54
C MET A 49 0.16 -14.16 5.60
N ILE A 50 -0.51 -13.04 5.29
CA ILE A 50 -1.58 -12.99 4.27
C ILE A 50 -1.00 -13.32 2.90
N LEU A 51 0.07 -12.64 2.49
CA LEU A 51 0.72 -12.85 1.20
C LEU A 51 1.15 -14.31 1.02
N GLN A 52 1.85 -14.89 2.00
CA GLN A 52 2.31 -16.27 1.97
C GLN A 52 1.15 -17.26 1.83
N THR A 53 0.05 -17.03 2.58
CA THR A 53 -1.14 -17.90 2.52
C THR A 53 -1.80 -17.85 1.14
N LEU A 54 -1.94 -16.64 0.56
CA LEU A 54 -2.55 -16.48 -0.76
C LEU A 54 -1.65 -17.02 -1.87
N TYR A 55 -0.34 -16.79 -1.81
CA TYR A 55 0.62 -17.32 -2.77
C TYR A 55 0.59 -18.86 -2.81
N GLN A 56 0.62 -19.51 -1.64
CA GLN A 56 0.50 -20.99 -1.56
C GLN A 56 -0.81 -21.49 -2.18
N ASN A 57 -1.91 -20.76 -2.04
CA ASN A 57 -3.17 -21.12 -2.70
C ASN A 57 -3.10 -20.94 -4.22
N CYS A 58 -2.47 -19.87 -4.73
CA CYS A 58 -2.26 -19.69 -6.16
C CYS A 58 -1.45 -20.86 -6.75
N VAL A 59 -0.35 -21.25 -6.11
CA VAL A 59 0.45 -22.41 -6.53
C VAL A 59 -0.38 -23.70 -6.53
N ARG A 60 -1.21 -23.92 -5.51
CA ARG A 60 -2.10 -25.11 -5.44
C ARG A 60 -3.12 -25.16 -6.58
N HIS A 61 -3.55 -24.01 -7.08
CA HIS A 61 -4.50 -23.88 -8.18
C HIS A 61 -3.83 -23.70 -9.54
N ASN A 62 -2.51 -23.94 -9.64
CA ASN A 62 -1.73 -23.85 -10.89
C ASN A 62 -1.86 -22.48 -11.58
N VAL A 63 -1.87 -21.40 -10.79
CA VAL A 63 -1.80 -20.05 -11.34
C VAL A 63 -0.39 -19.83 -11.90
N GLU A 64 -0.31 -19.39 -13.14
CA GLU A 64 0.97 -19.05 -13.79
C GLU A 64 1.45 -17.69 -13.30
N PHE A 65 2.76 -17.60 -12.98
CA PHE A 65 3.41 -16.37 -12.54
C PHE A 65 4.48 -15.98 -13.56
N TYR A 66 4.34 -14.81 -14.15
CA TYR A 66 5.34 -14.19 -15.01
C TYR A 66 6.17 -13.21 -14.17
N ASN A 67 7.18 -13.74 -13.48
CA ASN A 67 8.06 -12.95 -12.62
C ASN A 67 8.98 -12.08 -13.47
N GLU A 68 9.22 -10.83 -13.02
CA GLU A 68 10.06 -9.85 -13.72
C GLU A 68 9.54 -9.43 -15.10
N TYR A 69 8.25 -9.64 -15.35
CA TYR A 69 7.54 -9.07 -16.50
C TYR A 69 6.94 -7.72 -16.10
N TYR A 70 7.49 -6.65 -16.64
CA TYR A 70 7.09 -5.28 -16.32
C TYR A 70 6.01 -4.82 -17.29
N VAL A 71 4.77 -4.70 -16.82
CA VAL A 71 3.66 -4.25 -17.65
C VAL A 71 3.81 -2.76 -17.96
N LEU A 72 3.83 -2.41 -19.24
CA LEU A 72 4.06 -1.06 -19.73
C LEU A 72 2.81 -0.42 -20.33
N ASP A 73 1.87 -1.23 -20.82
CA ASP A 73 0.64 -0.72 -21.45
C ASP A 73 -0.54 -1.68 -21.33
N LEU A 74 -1.73 -1.13 -21.45
CA LEU A 74 -3.00 -1.84 -21.56
C LEU A 74 -3.46 -1.79 -23.04
N VAL A 75 -3.71 -2.95 -23.62
CA VAL A 75 -4.25 -3.03 -24.98
C VAL A 75 -5.75 -2.82 -24.92
N MET A 76 -6.21 -1.66 -25.39
CA MET A 76 -7.62 -1.31 -25.47
C MET A 76 -8.09 -1.36 -26.93
N VAL A 77 -9.23 -2.00 -27.14
CA VAL A 77 -9.93 -2.04 -28.44
C VAL A 77 -11.34 -1.51 -28.27
N LYS A 78 -12.04 -1.27 -29.39
CA LYS A 78 -13.47 -0.92 -29.38
C LYS A 78 -14.30 -2.14 -29.76
N ASP A 79 -15.40 -2.36 -29.04
CA ASP A 79 -16.39 -3.36 -29.44
C ASP A 79 -17.24 -2.86 -30.62
N GLU A 80 -18.21 -3.66 -31.07
CA GLU A 80 -19.07 -3.34 -32.19
C GLU A 80 -19.92 -2.07 -31.98
N GLU A 81 -20.19 -1.73 -30.72
CA GLU A 81 -20.90 -0.50 -30.33
C GLU A 81 -19.93 0.69 -30.09
N GLY A 82 -18.62 0.51 -30.32
CA GLY A 82 -17.60 1.54 -30.16
C GLY A 82 -17.16 1.77 -28.71
N ARG A 83 -17.55 0.91 -27.76
CA ARG A 83 -17.18 1.03 -26.34
C ARG A 83 -15.78 0.45 -26.09
N PRO A 84 -15.00 1.04 -25.17
CA PRO A 84 -13.65 0.54 -24.86
C PRO A 84 -13.71 -0.82 -24.15
N ARG A 85 -12.83 -1.74 -24.54
CA ARG A 85 -12.69 -3.08 -23.98
C ARG A 85 -11.21 -3.47 -23.87
N PRO A 86 -10.77 -4.13 -22.79
CA PRO A 86 -9.42 -4.65 -22.72
C PRO A 86 -9.28 -5.90 -23.60
N ALA A 87 -8.23 -5.96 -24.41
CA ALA A 87 -7.86 -7.13 -25.20
C ALA A 87 -6.60 -7.83 -24.63
N GLY A 88 -5.84 -7.14 -23.76
CA GLY A 88 -4.63 -7.69 -23.18
C GLY A 88 -3.72 -6.61 -22.59
N VAL A 89 -2.46 -6.97 -22.41
CA VAL A 89 -1.42 -6.05 -21.90
C VAL A 89 -0.12 -6.22 -22.68
N VAL A 90 0.69 -5.14 -22.71
CA VAL A 90 2.05 -5.17 -23.23
C VAL A 90 3.02 -5.17 -22.06
N SER A 91 3.95 -6.10 -22.04
CA SER A 91 4.96 -6.21 -20.99
C SER A 91 6.38 -6.33 -21.53
N TYR A 92 7.32 -5.95 -20.70
CA TYR A 92 8.75 -6.03 -20.95
C TYR A 92 9.35 -7.09 -20.02
N ASP A 93 9.96 -8.12 -20.58
CA ASP A 93 10.71 -9.11 -19.83
C ASP A 93 12.05 -8.50 -19.41
N LEU A 94 12.25 -8.33 -18.10
CA LEU A 94 13.47 -7.72 -17.55
C LEU A 94 14.70 -8.62 -17.72
N ALA A 95 14.51 -9.93 -17.85
CA ALA A 95 15.61 -10.88 -18.00
C ALA A 95 16.15 -10.91 -19.44
N THR A 96 15.26 -10.89 -20.45
CA THR A 96 15.63 -11.02 -21.87
C THR A 96 15.70 -9.68 -22.60
N GLY A 97 14.96 -8.67 -22.12
CA GLY A 97 14.80 -7.40 -22.80
C GLY A 97 13.78 -7.44 -23.95
N GLU A 98 12.97 -8.48 -24.04
CA GLU A 98 11.93 -8.65 -25.06
C GLU A 98 10.62 -8.02 -24.63
N VAL A 99 9.83 -7.56 -25.64
CA VAL A 99 8.47 -7.06 -25.43
C VAL A 99 7.48 -8.17 -25.80
N HIS A 100 6.54 -8.43 -24.90
CA HIS A 100 5.53 -9.47 -25.06
C HIS A 100 4.13 -8.85 -24.98
N VAL A 101 3.21 -9.37 -25.81
CA VAL A 101 1.78 -9.02 -25.76
C VAL A 101 1.01 -10.22 -25.21
N PHE A 102 0.36 -10.01 -24.07
CA PHE A 102 -0.51 -11.00 -23.45
C PHE A 102 -1.96 -10.71 -23.84
N GLN A 103 -2.56 -11.58 -24.63
CA GLN A 103 -3.99 -11.51 -24.91
C GLN A 103 -4.80 -12.01 -23.73
N ALA A 104 -5.85 -11.30 -23.36
CA ALA A 104 -6.69 -11.67 -22.22
C ALA A 104 -8.16 -11.34 -22.45
N LYS A 105 -9.06 -12.19 -21.96
CA LYS A 105 -10.50 -11.93 -21.94
C LYS A 105 -10.89 -10.87 -20.90
N SER A 106 -10.15 -10.83 -19.78
CA SER A 106 -10.32 -9.82 -18.75
C SER A 106 -8.98 -9.42 -18.13
N VAL A 107 -8.89 -8.21 -17.63
CA VAL A 107 -7.70 -7.67 -16.96
C VAL A 107 -8.08 -7.14 -15.58
N VAL A 108 -7.25 -7.44 -14.59
CA VAL A 108 -7.41 -6.93 -13.23
C VAL A 108 -6.17 -6.12 -12.85
N PHE A 109 -6.33 -4.84 -12.59
CA PHE A 109 -5.29 -4.02 -12.00
C PHE A 109 -5.17 -4.32 -10.51
N ALA A 110 -3.98 -4.74 -10.06
CA ALA A 110 -3.65 -5.00 -8.66
C ALA A 110 -2.21 -4.58 -8.33
N SER A 111 -1.70 -3.53 -9.00
CA SER A 111 -0.31 -3.09 -8.99
C SER A 111 0.08 -2.30 -7.74
N GLY A 112 -0.84 -2.08 -6.80
CA GLY A 112 -0.60 -1.29 -5.60
C GLY A 112 -0.50 0.21 -5.85
N GLY A 113 0.05 0.95 -4.89
CA GLY A 113 0.06 2.41 -4.90
C GLY A 113 1.25 3.04 -5.62
N CYS A 114 1.52 4.31 -5.28
CA CYS A 114 2.54 5.14 -5.92
C CYS A 114 3.53 5.79 -4.93
N GLY A 115 3.65 5.27 -3.70
CA GLY A 115 4.44 5.92 -2.64
C GLY A 115 5.91 6.13 -2.99
N LYS A 116 6.48 5.38 -3.96
CA LYS A 116 7.89 5.52 -4.37
C LYS A 116 8.19 6.79 -5.19
N ILE A 117 7.17 7.55 -5.55
CA ILE A 117 7.36 8.91 -6.08
C ILE A 117 7.84 9.90 -5.00
N PHE A 118 7.65 9.60 -3.72
CA PHE A 118 8.13 10.42 -2.60
C PHE A 118 9.53 9.99 -2.17
N LYS A 119 10.33 10.95 -1.69
CA LYS A 119 11.71 10.72 -1.22
C LYS A 119 11.78 9.72 -0.09
N THR A 120 10.91 9.89 0.92
CA THR A 120 10.83 9.00 2.09
C THR A 120 9.49 8.30 2.11
N THR A 121 9.51 6.98 1.96
CA THR A 121 8.30 6.16 1.87
C THR A 121 8.50 4.80 2.51
N SER A 122 7.43 4.23 3.04
CA SER A 122 7.38 2.85 3.51
C SER A 122 7.12 1.84 2.38
N ASN A 123 6.90 2.31 1.16
CA ASN A 123 6.56 1.46 0.03
C ASN A 123 7.79 0.82 -0.61
N ALA A 124 7.60 -0.36 -1.20
CA ALA A 124 8.60 -1.04 -1.98
C ALA A 124 9.04 -0.22 -3.21
N HIS A 125 10.23 -0.52 -3.73
CA HIS A 125 10.80 0.18 -4.89
C HIS A 125 9.96 0.05 -6.17
N THR A 126 9.13 -0.99 -6.27
CA THR A 126 8.23 -1.27 -7.39
C THR A 126 6.91 -0.51 -7.36
N LEU A 127 6.59 0.20 -6.27
CA LEU A 127 5.34 0.95 -6.13
C LEU A 127 5.49 2.37 -6.66
N THR A 128 5.62 2.50 -7.96
CA THR A 128 5.87 3.73 -8.71
C THR A 128 4.62 4.32 -9.38
N GLY A 129 3.45 3.71 -9.18
CA GLY A 129 2.17 4.19 -9.73
C GLY A 129 1.91 3.76 -11.17
N ASP A 130 2.60 2.74 -11.65
CA ASP A 130 2.54 2.33 -13.05
C ASP A 130 1.14 1.94 -13.50
N GLY A 131 0.38 1.20 -12.68
CA GLY A 131 -0.99 0.82 -13.01
C GLY A 131 -1.92 2.02 -13.18
N MET A 132 -1.80 3.03 -12.30
CA MET A 132 -2.55 4.28 -12.42
C MET A 132 -2.14 5.05 -13.68
N ALA A 133 -0.84 5.11 -13.96
CA ALA A 133 -0.30 5.78 -15.15
C ALA A 133 -0.73 5.08 -16.45
N ILE A 134 -0.76 3.75 -16.48
CA ILE A 134 -1.26 2.96 -17.61
C ILE A 134 -2.75 3.25 -17.84
N ALA A 135 -3.55 3.21 -16.78
CA ALA A 135 -4.98 3.53 -16.87
C ALA A 135 -5.21 4.93 -17.45
N LEU A 136 -4.51 5.95 -16.92
CA LEU A 136 -4.63 7.33 -17.40
C LEU A 136 -4.22 7.46 -18.89
N ARG A 137 -3.11 6.83 -19.28
CA ARG A 137 -2.67 6.82 -20.69
C ARG A 137 -3.66 6.10 -21.64
N SER A 138 -4.40 5.14 -21.10
CA SER A 138 -5.46 4.42 -21.82
C SER A 138 -6.78 5.20 -21.89
N GLY A 139 -6.81 6.46 -21.40
CA GLY A 139 -7.99 7.32 -21.41
C GLY A 139 -8.98 7.05 -20.28
N LEU A 140 -8.57 6.30 -19.25
CA LEU A 140 -9.39 6.03 -18.07
C LEU A 140 -9.19 7.13 -17.01
N PRO A 141 -10.23 7.48 -16.23
CA PRO A 141 -10.12 8.48 -15.18
C PRO A 141 -9.29 7.97 -13.99
N LEU A 142 -8.77 8.92 -13.20
CA LEU A 142 -8.27 8.70 -11.84
C LEU A 142 -9.07 9.58 -10.88
N GLU A 143 -9.25 9.12 -9.64
CA GLU A 143 -10.05 9.78 -8.62
C GLU A 143 -9.26 9.91 -7.31
N ASP A 144 -9.50 10.97 -6.53
CA ASP A 144 -8.99 11.19 -5.17
C ASP A 144 -7.44 11.19 -5.06
N MET A 145 -6.72 11.51 -6.13
CA MET A 145 -5.25 11.44 -6.19
C MET A 145 -4.52 12.39 -5.23
N GLU A 146 -5.21 13.44 -4.73
CA GLU A 146 -4.70 14.36 -3.72
C GLU A 146 -4.63 13.76 -2.33
N PHE A 147 -5.32 12.65 -2.06
CA PHE A 147 -5.34 12.02 -0.74
C PHE A 147 -4.22 11.00 -0.58
N VAL A 148 -3.10 11.47 -0.04
CA VAL A 148 -1.96 10.61 0.30
C VAL A 148 -1.78 10.58 1.81
N GLN A 149 -1.73 9.37 2.38
CA GLN A 149 -1.53 9.15 3.80
C GLN A 149 -0.05 9.05 4.14
N PHE A 150 0.38 9.82 5.14
CA PHE A 150 1.68 9.64 5.78
C PHE A 150 1.53 8.76 7.01
N HIS A 151 2.30 7.67 7.08
CA HIS A 151 2.39 6.88 8.31
C HIS A 151 3.25 7.61 9.34
N PRO A 152 2.78 7.80 10.58
CA PRO A 152 3.55 8.56 11.57
C PRO A 152 4.91 7.96 11.87
N THR A 153 5.01 6.65 11.96
CA THR A 153 6.19 5.96 12.47
C THR A 153 6.90 5.17 11.36
N GLY A 154 7.65 5.88 10.49
CA GLY A 154 8.73 5.30 9.69
C GLY A 154 10.07 5.47 10.40
N LEU A 155 11.02 4.54 10.24
CA LEU A 155 12.39 4.72 10.74
C LEU A 155 12.99 5.99 10.14
N ALA A 156 13.50 6.87 10.98
CA ALA A 156 14.01 8.18 10.57
C ALA A 156 15.10 8.05 9.50
N GLY A 157 14.99 8.83 8.41
CA GLY A 157 15.90 8.82 7.28
C GLY A 157 15.72 7.66 6.29
N LEU A 158 15.08 6.55 6.69
CA LEU A 158 14.93 5.34 5.87
C LEU A 158 13.50 5.13 5.36
N GLY A 159 12.50 5.55 6.13
CA GLY A 159 11.09 5.35 5.80
C GLY A 159 10.56 3.93 6.03
N ILE A 160 11.39 3.00 6.51
CA ILE A 160 10.96 1.64 6.84
C ILE A 160 9.87 1.68 7.89
N LEU A 161 8.77 0.97 7.65
CA LEU A 161 7.59 1.02 8.49
C LEU A 161 7.84 0.44 9.88
N VAL A 162 7.63 1.25 10.91
CA VAL A 162 7.39 0.79 12.27
C VAL A 162 5.88 0.67 12.45
N THR A 163 5.39 -0.56 12.61
CA THR A 163 3.95 -0.83 12.67
C THR A 163 3.25 0.04 13.72
N GLU A 164 2.05 0.51 13.38
CA GLU A 164 1.17 1.19 14.34
C GLU A 164 0.85 0.32 15.57
N GLY A 165 1.02 -1.00 15.45
CA GLY A 165 0.95 -1.95 16.55
C GLY A 165 1.85 -1.57 17.71
N ALA A 166 3.04 -0.99 17.46
CA ALA A 166 3.95 -0.54 18.52
C ALA A 166 3.29 0.49 19.45
N ARG A 167 2.55 1.47 18.88
CA ARG A 167 1.75 2.41 19.68
C ARG A 167 0.53 1.73 20.31
N GLY A 168 -0.04 0.75 19.62
CA GLY A 168 -1.15 -0.09 20.13
C GLY A 168 -0.78 -0.91 21.35
N GLU A 169 0.46 -1.38 21.43
CA GLU A 169 1.03 -2.10 22.58
C GLU A 169 1.51 -1.18 23.72
N GLY A 170 1.45 0.14 23.52
CA GLY A 170 1.75 1.12 24.55
C GLY A 170 2.92 2.06 24.24
N GLY A 171 3.48 2.02 23.04
CA GLY A 171 4.57 2.92 22.63
C GLY A 171 4.18 4.40 22.71
N ILE A 172 5.08 5.24 23.19
CA ILE A 172 4.89 6.66 23.47
C ILE A 172 5.75 7.49 22.52
N LEU A 173 5.18 8.52 21.90
CA LEU A 173 5.93 9.47 21.08
C LEU A 173 6.46 10.62 21.96
N ARG A 174 7.79 10.85 21.88
CA ARG A 174 8.47 11.91 22.64
C ARG A 174 9.24 12.86 21.74
N ASN A 175 9.22 14.14 22.08
CA ASN A 175 10.06 15.17 21.47
C ASN A 175 11.45 15.27 22.18
N SER A 176 12.28 16.25 21.76
CA SER A 176 13.62 16.46 22.34
C SER A 176 13.61 16.81 23.83
N ASP A 177 12.51 17.37 24.33
CA ASP A 177 12.35 17.73 25.73
C ASP A 177 11.91 16.53 26.60
N GLY A 178 11.74 15.35 25.97
CA GLY A 178 11.23 14.14 26.61
C GLY A 178 9.71 14.15 26.83
N GLU A 179 9.02 15.17 26.36
CA GLU A 179 7.57 15.33 26.53
C GLU A 179 6.80 14.33 25.65
N ARG A 180 5.76 13.73 26.19
CA ARG A 180 4.73 12.99 25.45
C ARG A 180 3.80 13.99 24.76
N PHE A 181 4.26 14.60 23.68
CA PHE A 181 3.61 15.75 23.04
C PHE A 181 2.18 15.45 22.53
N MET A 182 1.83 14.19 22.26
CA MET A 182 0.48 13.83 21.84
C MET A 182 -0.60 14.12 22.88
N GLU A 183 -0.24 14.35 24.14
CA GLU A 183 -1.18 14.81 25.16
C GLU A 183 -1.71 16.22 24.88
N ARG A 184 -0.93 17.08 24.20
CA ARG A 184 -1.35 18.42 23.77
C ARG A 184 -2.26 18.36 22.54
N TYR A 185 -1.94 17.48 21.57
CA TYR A 185 -2.63 17.42 20.29
C TYR A 185 -3.91 16.56 20.30
N ALA A 186 -3.93 15.52 21.13
CA ALA A 186 -5.05 14.60 21.24
C ALA A 186 -5.22 14.08 22.69
N PRO A 187 -5.70 14.90 23.63
CA PRO A 187 -5.69 14.60 25.07
C PRO A 187 -6.35 13.28 25.46
N THR A 188 -7.39 12.88 24.73
CA THR A 188 -8.20 11.70 25.06
C THR A 188 -7.54 10.39 24.62
N ILE A 189 -7.07 10.32 23.37
CA ILE A 189 -6.56 9.08 22.74
C ILE A 189 -5.07 9.10 22.50
N LYS A 190 -4.42 10.25 22.71
CA LYS A 190 -2.97 10.46 22.69
C LYS A 190 -2.31 9.83 21.46
N ASP A 191 -1.32 8.96 21.64
CA ASP A 191 -0.56 8.29 20.58
C ASP A 191 -1.42 7.36 19.68
N LEU A 192 -2.65 7.06 20.09
CA LEU A 192 -3.64 6.31 19.30
C LEU A 192 -4.60 7.21 18.50
N ALA A 193 -4.29 8.49 18.35
CA ALA A 193 -5.00 9.37 17.44
C ALA A 193 -4.88 8.88 15.97
N PRO A 194 -5.80 9.29 15.08
CA PRO A 194 -5.70 9.01 13.64
C PRO A 194 -4.33 9.41 13.06
N ARG A 195 -3.88 8.68 12.05
CA ARG A 195 -2.52 8.82 11.48
C ARG A 195 -2.20 10.24 11.03
N ASP A 196 -3.14 10.92 10.41
CA ASP A 196 -2.98 12.29 9.94
C ASP A 196 -2.77 13.28 11.08
N ILE A 197 -3.48 13.12 12.20
CA ILE A 197 -3.29 13.94 13.40
C ILE A 197 -1.91 13.70 14.00
N VAL A 198 -1.48 12.44 14.15
CA VAL A 198 -0.17 12.11 14.71
C VAL A 198 0.94 12.61 13.79
N ALA A 199 0.86 12.37 12.48
CA ALA A 199 1.88 12.81 11.52
C ALA A 199 2.03 14.34 11.51
N ARG A 200 0.93 15.09 11.51
CA ARG A 200 0.96 16.56 11.61
C ARG A 200 1.54 17.04 12.94
N ALA A 201 1.18 16.39 14.05
CA ALA A 201 1.75 16.73 15.36
C ALA A 201 3.27 16.55 15.36
N MET A 202 3.78 15.42 14.87
CA MET A 202 5.22 15.15 14.74
C MET A 202 5.93 16.20 13.87
N ALA A 203 5.34 16.53 12.70
CA ALA A 203 5.88 17.55 11.81
C ALA A 203 5.92 18.94 12.47
N ASN A 204 4.91 19.27 13.29
CA ASN A 204 4.90 20.51 14.07
C ASN A 204 5.99 20.55 15.16
N GLU A 205 6.19 19.43 15.89
CA GLU A 205 7.28 19.35 16.87
C GLU A 205 8.65 19.61 16.22
N VAL A 206 8.91 18.99 15.06
CA VAL A 206 10.13 19.20 14.29
C VAL A 206 10.25 20.66 13.82
N ARG A 207 9.18 21.21 13.21
CA ARG A 207 9.15 22.60 12.68
C ARG A 207 9.39 23.64 13.78
N GLU A 208 8.88 23.40 14.98
CA GLU A 208 9.04 24.29 16.13
C GLU A 208 10.35 24.06 16.89
N GLY A 209 11.27 23.24 16.36
CA GLY A 209 12.61 23.03 16.89
C GLY A 209 12.71 22.04 18.06
N ARG A 210 11.62 21.33 18.37
CA ARG A 210 11.58 20.26 19.37
C ARG A 210 11.82 18.86 18.79
N GLY A 211 12.33 18.78 17.56
CA GLY A 211 12.83 17.55 16.97
C GLY A 211 14.06 17.01 17.69
N CYS A 212 14.31 15.72 17.57
CA CYS A 212 15.45 14.99 18.15
C CYS A 212 16.58 14.83 17.12
N GLY A 213 17.75 14.44 17.60
CA GLY A 213 18.94 14.19 16.80
C GLY A 213 19.71 15.42 16.41
N PRO A 214 20.84 15.25 15.69
CA PRO A 214 21.72 16.35 15.34
C PRO A 214 21.08 17.39 14.42
N ASN A 215 20.15 16.95 13.56
CA ASN A 215 19.43 17.83 12.61
C ASN A 215 18.08 18.29 13.16
N LYS A 216 17.65 17.81 14.32
CA LYS A 216 16.31 18.04 14.90
C LYS A 216 15.16 17.70 13.96
N ASP A 217 15.28 16.63 13.18
CA ASP A 217 14.41 16.26 12.06
C ASP A 217 13.55 15.02 12.30
N TYR A 218 13.56 14.45 13.50
CA TYR A 218 12.73 13.30 13.87
C TYR A 218 12.22 13.41 15.33
N VAL A 219 11.35 12.48 15.73
CA VAL A 219 10.91 12.28 17.12
C VAL A 219 11.23 10.86 17.56
N LEU A 220 11.01 10.54 18.83
CA LEU A 220 11.34 9.26 19.42
C LEU A 220 10.08 8.45 19.72
N LEU A 221 10.05 7.18 19.29
CA LEU A 221 9.09 6.17 19.74
C LEU A 221 9.69 5.39 20.89
N ASP A 222 9.19 5.64 22.09
CA ASP A 222 9.67 5.05 23.34
C ASP A 222 8.88 3.79 23.69
N LEU A 223 9.58 2.65 23.75
CA LEU A 223 9.09 1.35 24.19
C LEU A 223 9.74 0.90 25.50
N THR A 224 10.71 1.65 26.04
CA THR A 224 11.60 1.24 27.13
C THR A 224 10.87 1.01 28.46
N HIS A 225 9.66 1.50 28.61
CA HIS A 225 8.80 1.30 29.78
C HIS A 225 7.98 0.00 29.73
N LEU A 226 8.02 -0.73 28.59
CA LEU A 226 7.35 -2.01 28.42
C LEU A 226 8.27 -3.15 28.85
N GLU A 227 7.67 -4.25 29.32
CA GLU A 227 8.43 -5.46 29.65
C GLU A 227 9.13 -6.02 28.41
N PRO A 228 10.44 -6.34 28.46
CA PRO A 228 11.18 -6.87 27.31
C PRO A 228 10.51 -8.09 26.67
N SER A 229 10.01 -9.02 27.47
CA SER A 229 9.29 -10.21 26.97
C SER A 229 8.04 -9.87 26.16
N HIS A 230 7.34 -8.79 26.53
CA HIS A 230 6.17 -8.29 25.78
C HIS A 230 6.59 -7.72 24.42
N ILE A 231 7.69 -6.95 24.37
CA ILE A 231 8.25 -6.42 23.13
C ILE A 231 8.64 -7.57 22.19
N ASP A 232 9.38 -8.56 22.70
CA ASP A 232 9.86 -9.70 21.91
C ASP A 232 8.70 -10.57 21.37
N GLU A 233 7.61 -10.73 22.14
CA GLU A 233 6.44 -11.47 21.68
C GLU A 233 5.61 -10.72 20.63
N LYS A 234 5.38 -9.42 20.84
CA LYS A 234 4.42 -8.63 20.06
C LYS A 234 5.05 -7.86 18.89
N LEU A 235 6.34 -7.54 18.98
CA LEU A 235 7.05 -6.65 18.05
C LEU A 235 8.43 -7.21 17.64
N PRO A 236 8.56 -8.51 17.31
CA PRO A 236 9.87 -9.11 17.02
C PRO A 236 10.55 -8.49 15.82
N ASP A 237 9.81 -8.24 14.70
CA ASP A 237 10.38 -7.66 13.47
C ASP A 237 10.79 -6.19 13.67
N ILE A 238 10.01 -5.41 14.44
CA ILE A 238 10.34 -4.02 14.75
C ILE A 238 11.62 -3.93 15.58
N THR A 239 11.80 -4.83 16.53
CA THR A 239 13.02 -4.93 17.34
C THR A 239 14.22 -5.25 16.45
N GLU A 240 14.09 -6.21 15.55
CA GLU A 240 15.14 -6.58 14.59
C GLU A 240 15.46 -5.43 13.62
N PHE A 241 14.46 -4.73 13.10
CA PHE A 241 14.66 -3.58 12.20
C PHE A 241 15.39 -2.42 12.90
N ALA A 242 15.01 -2.09 14.14
CA ALA A 242 15.69 -1.05 14.90
C ALA A 242 17.17 -1.40 15.15
N ARG A 243 17.46 -2.64 15.50
CA ARG A 243 18.83 -3.14 15.67
C ARG A 243 19.63 -3.12 14.38
N THR A 244 19.05 -3.67 13.31
CA THR A 244 19.76 -3.85 12.03
C THR A 244 20.02 -2.53 11.31
N TYR A 245 19.03 -1.65 11.26
CA TYR A 245 19.10 -0.45 10.43
C TYR A 245 19.53 0.81 11.18
N LEU A 246 19.32 0.88 12.48
CA LEU A 246 19.64 2.06 13.29
C LEU A 246 20.64 1.79 14.42
N ALA A 247 21.05 0.53 14.64
CA ALA A 247 21.84 0.09 15.78
C ALA A 247 21.20 0.50 17.14
N VAL A 248 19.87 0.51 17.21
CA VAL A 248 19.08 0.86 18.39
C VAL A 248 18.54 -0.40 19.04
N GLU A 249 18.68 -0.51 20.35
CA GLU A 249 18.10 -1.60 21.14
C GLU A 249 16.79 -1.12 21.81
N PRO A 250 15.61 -1.51 21.28
CA PRO A 250 14.33 -0.96 21.74
C PRO A 250 13.97 -1.24 23.20
N HIS A 251 14.58 -2.27 23.82
CA HIS A 251 14.41 -2.53 25.24
C HIS A 251 15.01 -1.42 26.13
N HIS A 252 16.00 -0.69 25.62
CA HIS A 252 16.78 0.27 26.40
C HIS A 252 16.84 1.67 25.78
N GLN A 253 16.49 1.79 24.50
CA GLN A 253 16.62 3.03 23.74
C GLN A 253 15.37 3.27 22.90
N PRO A 254 14.84 4.48 22.86
CA PRO A 254 13.72 4.80 22.00
C PRO A 254 14.14 4.81 20.52
N ILE A 255 13.20 4.45 19.64
CA ILE A 255 13.42 4.33 18.19
C ILE A 255 13.21 5.70 17.53
N PRO A 256 14.18 6.24 16.77
CA PRO A 256 14.00 7.42 15.94
C PRO A 256 12.97 7.18 14.83
N VAL A 257 11.90 7.99 14.78
CA VAL A 257 10.81 7.86 13.81
C VAL A 257 10.41 9.21 13.22
N PHE A 258 9.94 9.17 11.95
CA PHE A 258 9.44 10.35 11.25
C PHE A 258 8.28 9.97 10.32
N PRO A 259 7.32 10.89 10.04
CA PRO A 259 6.25 10.63 9.08
C PRO A 259 6.79 10.26 7.69
N THR A 260 6.27 9.19 7.12
CA THR A 260 6.69 8.67 5.82
C THR A 260 5.49 8.47 4.89
N ALA A 261 5.63 8.75 3.60
CA ALA A 261 4.60 8.48 2.61
C ALA A 261 4.27 6.99 2.60
N HIS A 262 2.98 6.63 2.71
CA HIS A 262 2.59 5.27 3.05
C HIS A 262 1.49 4.68 2.18
N TYR A 263 0.42 5.43 1.90
CA TYR A 263 -0.74 4.91 1.20
C TYR A 263 -1.45 5.98 0.37
N ALA A 264 -1.79 5.66 -0.88
CA ALA A 264 -2.65 6.47 -1.72
C ALA A 264 -4.11 6.01 -1.52
N MET A 265 -5.02 6.92 -1.13
CA MET A 265 -6.44 6.61 -1.05
C MET A 265 -7.12 6.65 -2.40
N GLY A 266 -6.63 7.49 -3.30
CA GLY A 266 -7.06 7.59 -4.68
C GLY A 266 -6.48 6.53 -5.60
N GLY A 267 -6.92 6.51 -6.85
CA GLY A 267 -6.50 5.57 -7.86
C GLY A 267 -7.50 5.45 -9.01
N ILE A 268 -7.57 4.28 -9.63
CA ILE A 268 -8.51 3.94 -10.69
C ILE A 268 -9.91 3.81 -10.08
N PRO A 269 -10.90 4.65 -10.45
CA PRO A 269 -12.24 4.59 -9.87
C PRO A 269 -12.95 3.31 -10.25
N THR A 270 -13.58 2.67 -9.26
CA THR A 270 -14.35 1.44 -9.45
C THR A 270 -15.67 1.49 -8.68
N ASN A 271 -16.64 0.73 -9.17
CA ASN A 271 -17.83 0.44 -8.40
C ASN A 271 -17.54 -0.61 -7.30
N ASN A 272 -18.53 -0.95 -6.49
CA ASN A 272 -18.39 -1.93 -5.41
C ASN A 272 -18.20 -3.38 -5.90
N GLU A 273 -18.41 -3.65 -7.19
CA GLU A 273 -18.10 -4.92 -7.86
C GLU A 273 -16.73 -4.91 -8.54
N THR A 274 -15.93 -3.84 -8.33
CA THR A 274 -14.55 -3.64 -8.83
C THR A 274 -14.42 -3.38 -10.32
N GLU A 275 -15.53 -3.13 -11.02
CA GLU A 275 -15.53 -2.76 -12.42
C GLU A 275 -15.01 -1.32 -12.56
N VAL A 276 -14.05 -1.12 -13.47
CA VAL A 276 -13.41 0.18 -13.70
C VAL A 276 -14.37 1.11 -14.44
N TYR A 277 -14.55 2.32 -13.94
CA TYR A 277 -15.32 3.35 -14.61
C TYR A 277 -14.58 3.90 -15.83
N PHE A 278 -15.31 4.05 -16.95
CA PHE A 278 -14.85 4.77 -18.13
C PHE A 278 -15.21 6.26 -18.04
N ASN A 279 -16.38 6.54 -17.47
CA ASN A 279 -16.89 7.88 -17.18
C ASN A 279 -17.72 7.82 -15.89
N SER A 280 -18.43 8.87 -15.54
CA SER A 280 -19.23 8.94 -14.29
C SER A 280 -20.39 7.93 -14.20
N GLU A 281 -20.78 7.29 -15.27
CA GLU A 281 -21.98 6.44 -15.35
C GLU A 281 -21.68 5.01 -15.84
N GLU A 282 -20.68 4.84 -16.69
CA GLU A 282 -20.41 3.60 -17.42
C GLU A 282 -19.10 2.95 -16.97
N THR A 283 -19.10 1.62 -16.88
CA THR A 283 -17.92 0.81 -16.60
C THR A 283 -17.37 0.14 -17.85
N VAL A 284 -16.07 -0.15 -17.84
CA VAL A 284 -15.40 -0.91 -18.91
C VAL A 284 -15.60 -2.40 -18.66
N GLN A 285 -16.37 -3.06 -19.49
CA GLN A 285 -16.58 -4.50 -19.36
C GLN A 285 -15.28 -5.29 -19.55
N GLY A 286 -15.01 -6.22 -18.63
CA GLY A 286 -13.80 -7.04 -18.65
C GLY A 286 -12.59 -6.38 -17.99
N LEU A 287 -12.73 -5.13 -17.49
CA LEU A 287 -11.66 -4.43 -16.79
C LEU A 287 -12.00 -4.19 -15.32
N TYR A 288 -11.12 -4.60 -14.45
CA TYR A 288 -11.29 -4.55 -12.99
C TYR A 288 -10.08 -3.92 -12.32
N ALA A 289 -10.28 -3.34 -11.13
CA ALA A 289 -9.18 -2.90 -10.28
C ALA A 289 -9.51 -3.16 -8.82
N ALA A 290 -8.51 -3.54 -8.01
CA ALA A 290 -8.69 -3.82 -6.59
C ALA A 290 -7.42 -3.53 -5.78
N GLY A 291 -7.59 -3.18 -4.51
CA GLY A 291 -6.50 -2.78 -3.61
C GLY A 291 -6.05 -1.36 -3.87
N GLU A 292 -4.84 -1.00 -3.47
CA GLU A 292 -4.36 0.38 -3.43
C GLU A 292 -4.23 1.06 -4.81
N VAL A 293 -4.26 0.32 -5.92
CA VAL A 293 -4.32 0.91 -7.27
C VAL A 293 -5.71 1.46 -7.59
N ALA A 294 -6.74 0.97 -6.91
CA ALA A 294 -8.13 1.30 -7.15
C ALA A 294 -8.67 2.32 -6.15
N CYS A 295 -9.62 3.14 -6.59
CA CYS A 295 -10.43 4.00 -5.72
C CYS A 295 -11.88 3.52 -5.73
N VAL A 296 -12.27 2.77 -4.71
CA VAL A 296 -13.67 2.40 -4.44
C VAL A 296 -14.31 3.32 -3.38
N SER A 297 -13.61 4.40 -3.02
CA SER A 297 -13.99 5.45 -2.06
C SER A 297 -14.25 4.97 -0.62
N VAL A 298 -13.81 3.76 -0.23
CA VAL A 298 -14.04 3.24 1.14
C VAL A 298 -13.10 3.82 2.20
N HIS A 299 -12.06 4.52 1.78
CA HIS A 299 -11.04 5.08 2.68
C HIS A 299 -11.24 6.56 3.00
N GLY A 300 -12.04 7.27 2.20
CA GLY A 300 -12.14 8.73 2.29
C GLY A 300 -10.77 9.39 2.14
N ALA A 301 -10.57 10.52 2.80
CA ALA A 301 -9.32 11.26 2.73
C ALA A 301 -8.18 10.68 3.61
N ASN A 302 -8.47 9.73 4.51
CA ASN A 302 -7.47 9.19 5.45
C ASN A 302 -7.85 7.78 5.92
N ARG A 303 -7.20 6.77 5.39
CA ARG A 303 -7.45 5.36 5.69
C ARG A 303 -7.16 5.00 7.15
N LEU A 304 -8.07 4.30 7.80
CA LEU A 304 -7.82 3.70 9.10
C LEU A 304 -6.83 2.54 8.99
N GLY A 305 -5.99 2.39 9.99
CA GLY A 305 -5.06 1.26 10.10
C GLY A 305 -5.77 -0.07 9.93
N THR A 306 -5.13 -1.04 9.26
CA THR A 306 -5.64 -2.37 8.86
C THR A 306 -6.68 -2.39 7.74
N ASN A 307 -7.33 -1.27 7.42
CA ASN A 307 -8.37 -1.26 6.38
C ASN A 307 -7.82 -1.60 4.98
N SER A 308 -6.53 -1.32 4.68
CA SER A 308 -5.96 -1.77 3.40
C SER A 308 -5.94 -3.30 3.26
N LEU A 309 -5.70 -4.02 4.37
CA LEU A 309 -5.73 -5.49 4.36
C LEU A 309 -7.16 -6.03 4.18
N LEU A 310 -8.17 -5.31 4.70
CA LEU A 310 -9.57 -5.65 4.44
C LEU A 310 -9.94 -5.38 2.99
N ASP A 311 -9.54 -4.24 2.46
CA ASP A 311 -9.74 -3.81 1.08
C ASP A 311 -9.23 -4.87 0.10
N ILE A 312 -7.94 -5.20 0.13
CA ILE A 312 -7.36 -6.20 -0.78
C ILE A 312 -8.03 -7.57 -0.68
N ASN A 313 -8.47 -7.99 0.51
CA ASN A 313 -9.15 -9.28 0.68
C ASN A 313 -10.59 -9.26 0.15
N VAL A 314 -11.33 -8.18 0.41
CA VAL A 314 -12.75 -8.07 -0.01
C VAL A 314 -12.85 -7.81 -1.50
N PHE A 315 -12.18 -6.75 -1.97
CA PHE A 315 -12.30 -6.34 -3.37
C PHE A 315 -11.44 -7.21 -4.29
N GLY A 316 -10.28 -7.69 -3.87
CA GLY A 316 -9.52 -8.68 -4.64
C GLY A 316 -10.30 -9.95 -4.91
N LYS A 317 -11.05 -10.46 -3.90
CA LYS A 317 -11.94 -11.60 -4.09
C LYS A 317 -13.10 -11.29 -5.04
N ARG A 318 -13.69 -10.09 -4.96
CA ARG A 318 -14.77 -9.66 -5.87
C ARG A 318 -14.25 -9.55 -7.30
N ALA A 319 -13.11 -8.88 -7.49
CA ALA A 319 -12.47 -8.74 -8.80
C ALA A 319 -12.18 -10.09 -9.45
N GLY A 320 -11.56 -11.02 -8.71
CA GLY A 320 -11.26 -12.35 -9.21
C GLY A 320 -12.52 -13.14 -9.60
N ARG A 321 -13.60 -13.06 -8.80
CA ARG A 321 -14.87 -13.70 -9.11
C ARG A 321 -15.50 -13.10 -10.37
N LYS A 322 -15.60 -11.78 -10.44
CA LYS A 322 -16.21 -11.07 -11.58
C LYS A 322 -15.42 -11.27 -12.86
N ALA A 323 -14.09 -11.21 -12.80
CA ALA A 323 -13.24 -11.48 -13.95
C ALA A 323 -13.41 -12.91 -14.46
N ALA A 324 -13.53 -13.91 -13.56
CA ALA A 324 -13.76 -15.28 -13.93
C ALA A 324 -15.17 -15.51 -14.53
N GLU A 325 -16.21 -14.94 -13.92
CA GLU A 325 -17.60 -14.99 -14.43
C GLU A 325 -17.67 -14.40 -15.84
N TYR A 326 -17.05 -13.24 -16.05
CA TYR A 326 -17.00 -12.58 -17.36
C TYR A 326 -16.22 -13.43 -18.38
N ALA A 327 -15.01 -13.89 -18.04
CA ALA A 327 -14.14 -14.65 -18.93
C ALA A 327 -14.75 -16.01 -19.37
N ALA A 328 -15.65 -16.58 -18.56
CA ALA A 328 -16.32 -17.85 -18.89
C ALA A 328 -17.25 -17.74 -20.12
N SER A 329 -17.83 -16.55 -20.37
CA SER A 329 -18.76 -16.31 -21.47
C SER A 329 -18.19 -15.39 -22.56
N ALA A 330 -17.11 -14.65 -22.28
CA ALA A 330 -16.50 -13.75 -23.24
C ALA A 330 -15.60 -14.50 -24.23
N GLU A 331 -15.53 -13.99 -25.45
CA GLU A 331 -14.55 -14.40 -26.45
C GLU A 331 -13.29 -13.52 -26.35
N PHE A 332 -12.17 -14.02 -26.89
CA PHE A 332 -10.98 -13.19 -27.04
C PHE A 332 -11.23 -12.10 -28.09
N LEU A 333 -10.93 -10.88 -27.72
CA LEU A 333 -10.93 -9.76 -28.66
C LEU A 333 -9.63 -9.78 -29.49
N PRO A 334 -9.67 -9.44 -30.79
CA PRO A 334 -8.47 -9.40 -31.61
C PRO A 334 -7.50 -8.35 -31.05
N VAL A 335 -6.25 -8.75 -30.90
CA VAL A 335 -5.17 -7.84 -30.56
C VAL A 335 -4.68 -7.18 -31.85
N PRO A 336 -4.60 -5.83 -31.93
CA PRO A 336 -4.05 -5.14 -33.08
C PRO A 336 -2.58 -5.50 -33.32
N ASP A 337 -2.18 -5.61 -34.59
CA ASP A 337 -0.79 -5.93 -34.97
C ASP A 337 0.22 -4.89 -34.43
N ASP A 338 -0.20 -3.65 -34.26
CA ASP A 338 0.58 -2.52 -33.75
C ASP A 338 0.47 -2.32 -32.22
N ALA A 339 -0.11 -3.27 -31.49
CA ALA A 339 -0.38 -3.15 -30.05
C ALA A 339 0.88 -2.83 -29.20
N ALA A 340 2.06 -3.25 -29.64
CA ALA A 340 3.32 -3.00 -28.96
C ALA A 340 4.07 -1.74 -29.46
N ASP A 341 3.66 -1.12 -30.56
CA ASP A 341 4.43 -0.08 -31.26
C ASP A 341 4.70 1.14 -30.39
N ARG A 342 3.72 1.54 -29.58
CA ARG A 342 3.89 2.65 -28.63
C ARG A 342 4.99 2.35 -27.61
N VAL A 343 5.03 1.13 -27.08
CA VAL A 343 6.03 0.69 -26.10
C VAL A 343 7.40 0.59 -26.76
N LEU A 344 7.49 -0.02 -27.92
CA LEU A 344 8.73 -0.14 -28.68
C LEU A 344 9.31 1.23 -29.01
N GLY A 345 8.49 2.16 -29.53
CA GLY A 345 8.91 3.52 -29.83
C GLY A 345 9.40 4.29 -28.60
N LEU A 346 8.77 4.09 -27.43
CA LEU A 346 9.23 4.67 -26.16
C LEU A 346 10.60 4.10 -25.76
N LEU A 347 10.78 2.79 -25.83
CA LEU A 347 12.04 2.13 -25.49
C LEU A 347 13.17 2.58 -26.42
N ASP A 348 12.91 2.70 -27.71
CA ASP A 348 13.90 3.18 -28.68
C ASP A 348 14.26 4.64 -28.42
N THR A 349 13.28 5.49 -28.14
CA THR A 349 13.51 6.89 -27.75
C THR A 349 14.44 6.97 -26.51
N LEU A 350 14.19 6.13 -25.50
CA LEU A 350 15.02 6.10 -24.29
C LEU A 350 16.46 5.58 -24.56
N ARG A 351 16.61 4.59 -25.45
CA ARG A 351 17.91 4.03 -25.82
C ARG A 351 18.74 5.02 -26.64
N GLU A 352 18.11 5.76 -27.52
CA GLU A 352 18.78 6.72 -28.41
C GLU A 352 19.00 8.10 -27.77
N ASN A 353 18.40 8.35 -26.62
CA ASN A 353 18.46 9.64 -25.95
C ASN A 353 19.91 9.97 -25.51
N LYS A 354 20.45 11.06 -26.05
CA LYS A 354 21.78 11.58 -25.74
C LYS A 354 21.74 12.74 -24.72
N CYS A 355 20.67 12.81 -23.91
CA CYS A 355 20.53 13.86 -22.91
C CYS A 355 21.70 13.86 -21.92
N THR A 356 22.16 15.06 -21.55
CA THR A 356 23.23 15.26 -20.56
C THR A 356 22.71 15.21 -19.12
N GLU A 357 21.40 15.34 -18.92
CA GLU A 357 20.79 15.28 -17.60
C GLU A 357 20.77 13.85 -17.06
N LYS A 358 21.14 13.72 -15.79
CA LYS A 358 21.14 12.42 -15.11
C LYS A 358 19.77 12.12 -14.54
N VAL A 359 19.22 10.92 -14.81
CA VAL A 359 17.93 10.44 -14.26
C VAL A 359 17.86 10.60 -12.75
N GLY A 360 18.97 10.35 -12.04
CA GLY A 360 19.02 10.53 -10.58
C GLY A 360 18.80 11.98 -10.12
N ALA A 361 19.28 12.97 -10.88
CA ALA A 361 19.06 14.39 -10.58
C ALA A 361 17.57 14.76 -10.80
N ILE A 362 17.03 14.41 -11.98
CA ILE A 362 15.61 14.62 -12.28
C ILE A 362 14.71 14.00 -11.21
N ARG A 363 15.03 12.77 -10.80
CA ARG A 363 14.28 12.10 -9.74
C ARG A 363 14.38 12.81 -8.40
N ALA A 364 15.56 13.32 -8.03
CA ALA A 364 15.76 14.04 -6.78
C ALA A 364 14.98 15.37 -6.76
N ASP A 365 14.87 16.04 -7.91
CA ASP A 365 14.10 17.29 -8.07
C ASP A 365 12.59 17.04 -8.00
N LEU A 366 12.11 15.86 -8.42
CA LEU A 366 10.70 15.47 -8.34
C LEU A 366 10.29 15.01 -6.95
N GLN A 367 11.20 14.53 -6.12
CA GLN A 367 10.98 13.96 -4.78
C GLN A 367 11.12 15.00 -3.65
#